data_0a67eebb01eab7fafe8073af28ffde97
#
_entry.id   0a67eebb01eab7fafe8073af28ffde97
#
_cell.length_a   1.000
_cell.length_b   1.000
_cell.length_c   1.000
_cell.angle_alpha   90.00
_cell.angle_beta   90.00
_cell.angle_gamma   90.00
#
_symmetry.space_group_name_H-M   'P 1'
#
loop_
_entity.id
_entity.type
_entity.pdbx_description
1 polymer ?
#
loop_
_entity_poly.entity_id
_entity_poly.type
_entity_poly.pdbx_seq_one_letter_code
_entity_poly.pdbx_strand_id
1 'polypeptide(L)'
;ESKSVQICRCWIELEDVCTHFEPFHRGNPYVCIMKIDEGKVMKNALFYLVVGLVAASCQHQPEWKLVWAENFDKEMLDTTVWSMIPMDEFDYQSTLSHNERCYEMRDGQLILRGIVNEGFQKDSSAYLTGGIWTKGKQTFKRGRIEVRAKMEGVQGAWPSIWMLPNDSERHLWPQGGEVDIMERLNHDTFVYQTVHSLYTHELGHTDNPPSGTIVSVKPDEFNVYGVDFWPDSLVFHINGVHTFTYPRIDTDHKGQFPFDVPQFLLIDMQLGGTWVGEVDPTGLPVEMAIDW
;
A
#
# COMPACT_ATOMS: atom_id res chain seq x y z
N GLU A 1 -19.42 14.89 -19.50
CA GLU A 1 -18.09 14.30 -19.40
C GLU A 1 -18.07 13.44 -18.15
N SER A 2 -18.17 12.10 -18.32
CA SER A 2 -18.18 11.16 -17.22
C SER A 2 -16.76 11.11 -16.63
N LYS A 3 -16.60 11.57 -15.40
CA LYS A 3 -15.40 11.29 -14.60
C LYS A 3 -15.42 9.81 -14.25
N SER A 4 -14.63 9.00 -14.93
CA SER A 4 -14.32 7.65 -14.48
C SER A 4 -13.42 7.77 -13.26
N VAL A 5 -13.98 7.63 -12.09
CA VAL A 5 -13.28 7.60 -10.82
C VAL A 5 -12.97 6.15 -10.50
N GLN A 6 -11.77 5.85 -10.09
CA GLN A 6 -11.26 4.48 -9.83
C GLN A 6 -10.71 4.40 -8.40
N ILE A 7 -10.95 3.28 -7.73
CA ILE A 7 -10.78 3.11 -6.30
C ILE A 7 -10.11 1.81 -5.98
N CYS A 8 -9.18 1.67 -5.06
CA CYS A 8 -8.34 0.51 -4.89
C CYS A 8 -8.12 -0.23 -6.22
N ARG A 9 -7.12 0.19 -6.97
CA ARG A 9 -6.81 -0.42 -8.27
C ARG A 9 -5.91 -1.62 -8.06
N CYS A 10 -6.36 -2.81 -8.38
CA CYS A 10 -5.49 -3.96 -8.54
C CYS A 10 -5.15 -4.14 -10.02
N TRP A 11 -3.86 -4.16 -10.37
CA TRP A 11 -3.34 -4.27 -11.72
C TRP A 11 -2.56 -5.57 -11.88
N ILE A 12 -2.66 -6.20 -13.04
CA ILE A 12 -1.88 -7.37 -13.42
C ILE A 12 -1.02 -7.00 -14.61
N GLU A 13 0.26 -7.37 -14.57
CA GLU A 13 1.16 -7.26 -15.71
C GLU A 13 0.65 -8.17 -16.83
N LEU A 14 0.48 -7.62 -18.04
CA LEU A 14 0.26 -8.42 -19.23
C LEU A 14 1.63 -8.91 -19.67
N GLU A 15 1.89 -10.21 -19.56
CA GLU A 15 3.01 -10.86 -20.21
C GLU A 15 2.87 -10.66 -21.73
N ASP A 16 3.59 -9.71 -22.26
CA ASP A 16 3.65 -9.54 -23.70
C ASP A 16 4.73 -10.45 -24.28
N VAL A 17 4.33 -11.11 -25.33
CA VAL A 17 5.01 -12.13 -26.10
C VAL A 17 6.28 -11.55 -26.74
N CYS A 18 7.37 -11.49 -26.02
CA CYS A 18 8.71 -11.46 -26.62
C CYS A 18 9.22 -12.88 -26.84
N THR A 19 8.66 -13.56 -27.83
CA THR A 19 9.25 -14.78 -28.38
C THR A 19 10.50 -14.41 -29.15
N HIS A 20 11.67 -14.51 -28.54
CA HIS A 20 13.02 -14.65 -29.10
C HIS A 20 14.10 -13.86 -28.34
N PHE A 21 14.32 -14.17 -27.05
CA PHE A 21 15.54 -13.76 -26.37
C PHE A 21 16.03 -14.86 -25.42
N GLU A 22 17.26 -15.31 -25.60
CA GLU A 22 17.93 -16.19 -24.66
C GLU A 22 18.47 -15.40 -23.46
N PRO A 23 18.38 -15.93 -22.22
CA PRO A 23 18.85 -15.22 -21.02
C PRO A 23 20.37 -15.29 -20.91
N PHE A 24 21.01 -14.15 -20.81
CA PHE A 24 22.43 -14.05 -20.47
C PHE A 24 22.61 -13.72 -19.00
N HIS A 25 23.30 -14.59 -18.29
CA HIS A 25 23.62 -14.46 -16.86
C HIS A 25 24.64 -13.37 -16.60
N ARG A 26 24.30 -12.45 -15.72
CA ARG A 26 25.00 -11.64 -14.70
C ARG A 26 24.63 -10.16 -14.72
N GLY A 27 23.78 -9.78 -13.78
CA GLY A 27 23.89 -8.48 -13.11
C GLY A 27 23.31 -7.23 -13.78
N ASN A 28 22.69 -7.33 -14.97
CA ASN A 28 21.89 -6.22 -15.51
C ASN A 28 20.89 -6.79 -16.55
N PRO A 29 19.59 -6.67 -16.35
CA PRO A 29 18.62 -7.47 -17.10
C PRO A 29 18.34 -7.02 -18.54
N TYR A 30 18.83 -5.88 -19.03
CA TYR A 30 18.46 -5.39 -20.36
C TYR A 30 19.60 -4.73 -21.10
N VAL A 31 20.42 -5.54 -21.79
CA VAL A 31 21.29 -5.05 -22.85
C VAL A 31 20.73 -5.51 -24.20
N CYS A 32 20.17 -4.60 -24.97
CA CYS A 32 19.76 -4.84 -26.34
C CYS A 32 21.00 -4.87 -27.24
N ILE A 33 21.41 -6.04 -27.70
CA ILE A 33 22.50 -6.17 -28.68
C ILE A 33 21.91 -6.17 -30.08
N MET A 34 22.06 -5.05 -30.81
CA MET A 34 21.83 -5.04 -32.24
C MET A 34 23.06 -5.68 -32.97
N LYS A 35 22.85 -6.77 -33.69
CA LYS A 35 23.82 -7.27 -34.65
C LYS A 35 23.89 -6.30 -35.81
N ILE A 36 25.01 -5.60 -35.94
CA ILE A 36 25.30 -4.77 -37.09
C ILE A 36 26.09 -5.64 -38.10
N ASP A 37 25.57 -5.71 -39.30
CA ASP A 37 26.26 -6.38 -40.43
C ASP A 37 27.52 -5.56 -40.80
N GLU A 38 28.69 -6.20 -40.75
CA GLU A 38 30.01 -5.55 -40.88
C GLU A 38 30.34 -4.99 -42.28
N GLY A 39 29.34 -4.87 -43.14
CA GLY A 39 29.56 -4.50 -44.55
C GLY A 39 29.66 -3.01 -44.90
N LYS A 40 29.36 -2.06 -44.00
CA LYS A 40 29.42 -0.63 -44.30
C LYS A 40 29.84 0.24 -43.12
N VAL A 41 31.16 0.39 -42.97
CA VAL A 41 31.72 1.43 -42.11
C VAL A 41 31.62 2.79 -42.79
N MET A 42 30.66 3.61 -42.43
CA MET A 42 30.65 5.03 -42.80
C MET A 42 31.35 5.87 -41.72
N LYS A 43 32.42 6.54 -42.15
CA LYS A 43 33.18 7.50 -41.33
C LYS A 43 32.38 8.76 -41.11
N ASN A 44 31.68 8.90 -39.97
CA ASN A 44 31.24 10.21 -39.48
C ASN A 44 30.91 10.15 -37.99
N ALA A 45 31.54 11.00 -37.20
CA ALA A 45 31.34 11.17 -35.76
C ALA A 45 29.87 11.50 -35.34
N LEU A 46 29.04 11.92 -36.30
CA LEU A 46 27.62 12.21 -36.08
C LEU A 46 26.77 10.95 -35.84
N PHE A 47 27.23 9.78 -36.36
CA PHE A 47 26.52 8.52 -36.24
C PHE A 47 26.57 7.95 -34.81
N TYR A 48 27.66 8.18 -34.08
CA TYR A 48 27.80 7.75 -32.70
C TYR A 48 26.95 8.58 -31.73
N LEU A 49 26.65 9.83 -32.08
CA LEU A 49 25.78 10.69 -31.23
C LEU A 49 24.30 10.29 -31.33
N VAL A 50 23.87 9.81 -32.51
CA VAL A 50 22.48 9.36 -32.74
C VAL A 50 22.22 7.98 -32.13
N VAL A 51 23.20 7.07 -32.21
CA VAL A 51 23.10 5.73 -31.58
C VAL A 51 23.14 5.83 -30.05
N GLY A 52 23.88 6.80 -29.50
CA GLY A 52 23.89 7.06 -28.04
C GLY A 52 22.59 7.64 -27.52
N LEU A 53 21.78 8.33 -28.34
CA LEU A 53 20.49 8.93 -27.95
C LEU A 53 19.29 7.96 -28.08
N VAL A 54 19.41 6.91 -28.90
CA VAL A 54 18.35 5.89 -29.08
C VAL A 54 18.50 4.75 -28.07
N ALA A 55 19.67 4.58 -27.46
CA ALA A 55 19.86 3.66 -26.33
C ALA A 55 19.35 4.23 -24.99
N ALA A 56 18.87 5.49 -24.99
CA ALA A 56 18.21 6.08 -23.85
C ALA A 56 16.74 5.62 -23.80
N SER A 57 16.51 4.58 -23.00
CA SER A 57 15.23 4.24 -22.40
C SER A 57 14.08 3.78 -23.33
N CYS A 58 14.14 2.57 -23.81
CA CYS A 58 12.95 1.72 -23.71
C CYS A 58 12.94 1.12 -22.30
N GLN A 59 12.67 1.91 -21.27
CA GLN A 59 12.10 1.40 -20.03
C GLN A 59 10.68 0.98 -20.40
N HIS A 60 10.49 -0.30 -20.65
CA HIS A 60 9.17 -0.88 -20.80
C HIS A 60 8.49 -0.70 -19.43
N GLN A 61 7.67 0.33 -19.32
CA GLN A 61 6.81 0.48 -18.14
C GLN A 61 5.80 -0.67 -18.23
N PRO A 62 5.61 -1.44 -17.14
CA PRO A 62 4.62 -2.50 -17.16
C PRO A 62 3.25 -1.91 -17.52
N GLU A 63 2.57 -2.52 -18.48
CA GLU A 63 1.22 -2.12 -18.84
C GLU A 63 0.25 -2.71 -17.83
N TRP A 64 -0.25 -1.86 -16.92
CA TRP A 64 -1.18 -2.26 -15.88
C TRP A 64 -2.61 -2.39 -16.42
N LYS A 65 -3.27 -3.52 -16.16
CA LYS A 65 -4.68 -3.72 -16.43
C LYS A 65 -5.48 -3.65 -15.14
N LEU A 66 -6.47 -2.75 -15.09
CA LEU A 66 -7.41 -2.70 -13.97
C LEU A 66 -8.24 -3.98 -13.91
N VAL A 67 -8.18 -4.70 -12.78
CA VAL A 67 -8.89 -5.96 -12.57
C VAL A 67 -9.97 -5.86 -11.51
N TRP A 68 -9.86 -4.92 -10.58
CA TRP A 68 -10.85 -4.67 -9.54
C TRP A 68 -10.79 -3.20 -9.10
N ALA A 69 -11.92 -2.64 -8.73
CA ALA A 69 -12.04 -1.30 -8.17
C ALA A 69 -13.25 -1.20 -7.23
N GLU A 70 -13.12 -0.36 -6.21
CA GLU A 70 -14.20 0.08 -5.33
C GLU A 70 -14.32 1.61 -5.43
N ASN A 71 -15.49 2.18 -5.57
CA ASN A 71 -15.73 3.61 -5.74
C ASN A 71 -16.54 4.26 -4.62
N PHE A 72 -16.89 3.53 -3.60
CA PHE A 72 -17.74 4.01 -2.51
C PHE A 72 -18.91 4.90 -2.96
N ASP A 73 -19.36 4.74 -4.21
CA ASP A 73 -20.44 5.50 -4.86
C ASP A 73 -21.83 4.99 -4.49
N LYS A 74 -21.90 3.90 -3.72
CA LYS A 74 -23.14 3.34 -3.15
C LYS A 74 -23.53 4.07 -1.88
N GLU A 75 -24.81 4.04 -1.54
CA GLU A 75 -25.33 4.62 -0.29
C GLU A 75 -24.83 3.88 0.98
N MET A 76 -24.41 2.63 0.82
CA MET A 76 -23.91 1.77 1.90
C MET A 76 -22.70 0.98 1.45
N LEU A 77 -21.87 0.63 2.43
CA LEU A 77 -20.70 -0.22 2.25
C LEU A 77 -21.09 -1.56 1.60
N ASP A 78 -20.35 -1.97 0.55
CA ASP A 78 -20.57 -3.26 -0.09
C ASP A 78 -20.09 -4.41 0.81
N THR A 79 -21.03 -5.00 1.52
CA THR A 79 -20.72 -6.09 2.46
C THR A 79 -20.35 -7.42 1.78
N THR A 80 -20.40 -7.51 0.46
CA THR A 80 -19.85 -8.67 -0.27
C THR A 80 -18.33 -8.61 -0.39
N VAL A 81 -17.75 -7.42 -0.28
CA VAL A 81 -16.30 -7.15 -0.35
C VAL A 81 -15.73 -6.75 1.02
N TRP A 82 -16.45 -5.90 1.74
CA TRP A 82 -15.98 -5.30 2.98
C TRP A 82 -16.67 -5.86 4.21
N SER A 83 -15.95 -5.89 5.32
CA SER A 83 -16.50 -6.00 6.68
C SER A 83 -15.94 -4.87 7.53
N MET A 84 -16.70 -4.43 8.53
CA MET A 84 -16.16 -3.62 9.61
C MET A 84 -15.19 -4.47 10.43
N ILE A 85 -14.06 -3.90 10.82
CA ILE A 85 -13.07 -4.58 11.67
C ILE A 85 -13.66 -4.75 13.06
N PRO A 86 -13.63 -5.96 13.66
CA PRO A 86 -14.11 -6.18 15.01
C PRO A 86 -13.25 -5.45 16.05
N MET A 87 -13.84 -5.07 17.18
CA MET A 87 -13.11 -4.61 18.35
C MET A 87 -12.11 -5.68 18.82
N ASP A 88 -10.98 -5.25 19.36
CA ASP A 88 -9.91 -6.09 19.88
C ASP A 88 -9.15 -6.94 18.82
N GLU A 89 -9.41 -6.74 17.53
CA GLU A 89 -8.61 -7.34 16.48
C GLU A 89 -7.75 -6.26 15.82
N PHE A 90 -6.41 -6.37 15.93
CA PHE A 90 -5.40 -5.41 15.43
C PHE A 90 -5.49 -4.00 16.01
N ASP A 91 -6.16 -3.84 17.16
CA ASP A 91 -6.42 -2.54 17.78
C ASP A 91 -5.72 -2.42 19.13
N TYR A 92 -4.78 -1.50 19.25
CA TYR A 92 -3.96 -1.32 20.44
C TYR A 92 -4.71 -0.74 21.63
N GLN A 93 -5.84 -0.04 21.40
CA GLN A 93 -6.62 0.63 22.45
C GLN A 93 -8.08 0.19 22.48
N SER A 94 -8.41 -0.87 21.76
CA SER A 94 -9.79 -1.38 21.65
C SER A 94 -10.79 -0.28 21.26
N THR A 95 -10.41 0.57 20.30
CA THR A 95 -11.26 1.69 19.85
C THR A 95 -12.11 1.36 18.64
N LEU A 96 -11.72 0.33 17.86
CA LEU A 96 -12.50 -0.09 16.69
C LEU A 96 -13.92 -0.50 17.09
N SER A 97 -14.90 0.03 16.38
CA SER A 97 -16.31 -0.10 16.75
C SER A 97 -17.18 -0.28 15.51
N HIS A 98 -18.29 -1.02 15.67
CA HIS A 98 -19.35 -1.11 14.67
C HIS A 98 -20.40 0.02 14.85
N ASN A 99 -20.09 1.06 15.63
CA ASN A 99 -20.96 2.22 15.76
C ASN A 99 -21.06 2.96 14.43
N GLU A 100 -22.28 3.12 13.93
CA GLU A 100 -22.52 3.78 12.64
C GLU A 100 -22.02 5.23 12.56
N ARG A 101 -21.84 5.93 13.69
CA ARG A 101 -21.25 7.27 13.75
C ARG A 101 -19.78 7.29 13.29
N CYS A 102 -19.09 6.13 13.32
CA CYS A 102 -17.71 5.99 12.84
C CYS A 102 -17.61 5.81 11.34
N TYR A 103 -18.73 5.67 10.62
CA TYR A 103 -18.79 5.39 9.19
C TYR A 103 -19.79 6.30 8.49
N GLU A 104 -19.43 6.83 7.35
CA GLU A 104 -20.35 7.59 6.49
C GLU A 104 -19.98 7.39 5.03
N MET A 105 -21.01 7.18 4.19
CA MET A 105 -20.87 7.29 2.75
C MET A 105 -21.28 8.72 2.36
N ARG A 106 -20.32 9.53 1.92
CA ARG A 106 -20.52 10.96 1.64
C ARG A 106 -19.83 11.37 0.34
N ASP A 107 -20.61 11.87 -0.62
CA ASP A 107 -20.11 12.41 -1.89
C ASP A 107 -19.24 11.41 -2.69
N GLY A 108 -19.62 10.11 -2.67
CA GLY A 108 -18.85 9.05 -3.32
C GLY A 108 -17.53 8.74 -2.61
N GLN A 109 -17.49 8.87 -1.30
CA GLN A 109 -16.35 8.57 -0.45
C GLN A 109 -16.81 7.78 0.78
N LEU A 110 -15.94 6.92 1.27
CA LEU A 110 -16.07 6.37 2.62
C LEU A 110 -15.35 7.29 3.60
N ILE A 111 -16.04 7.71 4.63
CA ILE A 111 -15.49 8.47 5.74
C ILE A 111 -15.38 7.56 6.95
N LEU A 112 -14.17 7.36 7.45
CA LEU A 112 -13.89 6.71 8.71
C LEU A 112 -13.60 7.77 9.76
N ARG A 113 -14.23 7.64 10.95
CA ARG A 113 -14.09 8.61 12.03
C ARG A 113 -13.48 8.03 13.28
N GLY A 114 -12.72 8.87 13.97
CA GLY A 114 -12.42 8.74 15.39
C GLY A 114 -13.26 9.73 16.18
N ILE A 115 -14.01 9.25 17.19
CA ILE A 115 -14.96 10.03 17.98
C ILE A 115 -14.84 9.74 19.49
N VAL A 116 -15.33 10.67 20.31
CA VAL A 116 -15.53 10.40 21.74
C VAL A 116 -16.72 9.44 21.91
N ASN A 117 -16.56 8.44 22.77
CA ASN A 117 -17.65 7.55 23.17
C ASN A 117 -18.59 8.25 24.18
N GLU A 118 -19.67 8.80 23.68
CA GLU A 118 -20.69 9.48 24.49
C GLU A 118 -21.70 8.49 25.11
N GLY A 119 -21.23 7.34 25.59
CA GLY A 119 -22.08 6.37 26.30
C GLY A 119 -22.65 5.26 25.40
N PHE A 120 -22.01 4.91 24.32
CA PHE A 120 -22.35 3.72 23.57
C PHE A 120 -21.94 2.48 24.35
N GLN A 121 -22.92 1.89 25.02
CA GLN A 121 -22.73 0.86 26.06
C GLN A 121 -22.15 -0.46 25.56
N LYS A 122 -22.15 -0.70 24.25
CA LYS A 122 -21.55 -1.92 23.67
C LYS A 122 -20.03 -1.88 23.64
N ASP A 123 -19.44 -0.68 23.68
CA ASP A 123 -18.01 -0.45 23.61
C ASP A 123 -17.53 0.17 24.91
N SER A 124 -16.57 -0.46 25.57
CA SER A 124 -16.04 0.00 26.86
C SER A 124 -14.96 1.08 26.74
N SER A 125 -14.47 1.33 25.51
CA SER A 125 -13.42 2.30 25.27
C SER A 125 -13.94 3.74 25.37
N ALA A 126 -13.07 4.67 25.79
CA ALA A 126 -13.37 6.10 25.84
C ALA A 126 -13.53 6.73 24.43
N TYR A 127 -12.98 6.10 23.43
CA TYR A 127 -13.03 6.53 22.04
C TYR A 127 -13.53 5.41 21.15
N LEU A 128 -14.15 5.77 20.02
CA LEU A 128 -14.60 4.82 19.00
C LEU A 128 -14.03 5.22 17.66
N THR A 129 -13.63 4.22 16.86
CA THR A 129 -13.05 4.44 15.53
C THR A 129 -13.67 3.52 14.49
N GLY A 130 -13.67 3.97 13.23
CA GLY A 130 -14.10 3.18 12.08
C GLY A 130 -12.92 2.46 11.41
N GLY A 131 -13.15 1.23 10.98
CA GLY A 131 -12.20 0.46 10.17
C GLY A 131 -12.90 -0.59 9.33
N ILE A 132 -12.39 -0.84 8.13
CA ILE A 132 -12.90 -1.85 7.20
C ILE A 132 -11.78 -2.74 6.69
N TRP A 133 -12.12 -3.97 6.34
CA TRP A 133 -11.21 -4.93 5.74
C TRP A 133 -11.87 -5.81 4.68
N THR A 134 -11.02 -6.39 3.82
CA THR A 134 -11.48 -7.36 2.82
C THR A 134 -11.25 -8.82 3.24
N LYS A 135 -10.90 -9.10 4.51
CA LYS A 135 -10.58 -10.43 5.06
C LYS A 135 -11.63 -11.47 4.71
N GLY A 136 -11.20 -12.58 4.12
CA GLY A 136 -12.06 -13.69 3.73
C GLY A 136 -12.99 -13.42 2.53
N LYS A 137 -12.92 -12.24 1.92
CA LYS A 137 -13.80 -11.82 0.80
C LYS A 137 -13.02 -11.49 -0.46
N GLN A 138 -12.17 -10.46 -0.43
CA GLN A 138 -11.33 -10.06 -1.54
C GLN A 138 -9.86 -10.11 -1.13
N THR A 139 -9.01 -10.72 -1.97
CA THR A 139 -7.57 -10.86 -1.70
C THR A 139 -6.73 -10.48 -2.89
N PHE A 140 -5.50 -10.10 -2.61
CA PHE A 140 -4.51 -9.63 -3.57
C PHE A 140 -3.21 -10.39 -3.37
N LYS A 141 -2.55 -10.84 -4.43
CA LYS A 141 -1.28 -11.59 -4.33
C LYS A 141 -0.18 -10.99 -5.19
N ARG A 142 -0.55 -10.44 -6.33
CA ARG A 142 0.35 -9.84 -7.32
C ARG A 142 -0.33 -8.65 -7.94
N GLY A 143 0.49 -7.73 -8.44
CA GLY A 143 0.00 -6.55 -9.10
C GLY A 143 0.08 -5.31 -8.23
N ARG A 144 -0.50 -4.23 -8.69
CA ARG A 144 -0.52 -2.93 -8.03
C ARG A 144 -1.79 -2.75 -7.23
N ILE A 145 -1.67 -2.33 -5.98
CA ILE A 145 -2.76 -1.89 -5.12
C ILE A 145 -2.57 -0.39 -4.87
N GLU A 146 -3.62 0.39 -5.08
CA GLU A 146 -3.62 1.83 -4.84
C GLU A 146 -4.88 2.23 -4.08
N VAL A 147 -4.75 3.16 -3.15
CA VAL A 147 -5.85 3.77 -2.39
C VAL A 147 -5.69 5.28 -2.44
N ARG A 148 -6.74 6.00 -2.84
CA ARG A 148 -6.76 7.46 -2.83
C ARG A 148 -7.47 7.94 -1.57
N ALA A 149 -6.72 8.56 -0.68
CA ALA A 149 -7.24 9.00 0.61
C ALA A 149 -6.66 10.34 1.04
N LYS A 150 -7.38 11.02 1.92
CA LYS A 150 -6.90 12.14 2.72
C LYS A 150 -7.29 11.92 4.18
N MET A 151 -6.54 12.49 5.09
CA MET A 151 -6.76 12.30 6.51
C MET A 151 -6.45 13.58 7.30
N GLU A 152 -7.30 13.87 8.25
CA GLU A 152 -7.08 14.95 9.20
C GLU A 152 -6.03 14.54 10.23
N GLY A 153 -5.39 15.51 10.89
CA GLY A 153 -4.42 15.29 11.95
C GLY A 153 -4.95 15.77 13.29
N VAL A 154 -4.94 14.87 14.27
CA VAL A 154 -5.28 15.16 15.67
C VAL A 154 -4.29 14.41 16.55
N GLN A 155 -3.93 14.99 17.72
CA GLN A 155 -3.08 14.31 18.69
C GLN A 155 -3.73 12.98 19.12
N GLY A 156 -3.00 11.88 18.92
CA GLY A 156 -3.46 10.52 19.18
C GLY A 156 -4.14 9.84 17.98
N ALA A 157 -4.33 10.51 16.84
CA ALA A 157 -4.88 9.89 15.63
C ALA A 157 -3.82 9.08 14.86
N TRP A 158 -4.25 7.90 14.37
CA TRP A 158 -3.40 6.97 13.63
C TRP A 158 -4.19 6.31 12.49
N PRO A 159 -4.49 7.04 11.41
CA PRO A 159 -5.08 6.45 10.21
C PRO A 159 -4.07 5.61 9.45
N SER A 160 -4.52 4.43 8.97
CA SER A 160 -3.68 3.44 8.31
C SER A 160 -4.34 2.79 7.08
N ILE A 161 -3.51 2.45 6.10
CA ILE A 161 -3.82 1.62 4.93
C ILE A 161 -2.75 0.53 4.89
N TRP A 162 -3.14 -0.72 5.11
CA TRP A 162 -2.19 -1.81 5.33
C TRP A 162 -2.73 -3.17 4.89
N MET A 163 -1.89 -4.18 4.89
CA MET A 163 -2.25 -5.51 4.40
C MET A 163 -1.66 -6.61 5.26
N LEU A 164 -2.43 -7.68 5.42
CA LEU A 164 -2.05 -8.90 6.12
C LEU A 164 -2.37 -10.15 5.30
N PRO A 165 -1.69 -11.30 5.57
CA PRO A 165 -2.01 -12.57 4.93
C PRO A 165 -3.43 -13.01 5.24
N ASN A 166 -4.19 -13.40 4.20
CA ASN A 166 -5.60 -13.79 4.35
C ASN A 166 -5.79 -15.09 5.15
N ASP A 167 -4.80 -15.96 5.20
CA ASP A 167 -4.77 -17.17 6.05
C ASP A 167 -3.87 -16.89 7.28
N SER A 168 -4.35 -16.04 8.17
CA SER A 168 -3.61 -15.64 9.37
C SER A 168 -3.45 -16.77 10.40
N GLU A 169 -4.23 -17.85 10.31
CA GLU A 169 -4.03 -19.04 11.16
C GLU A 169 -2.77 -19.80 10.81
N ARG A 170 -2.39 -19.83 9.52
CA ARG A 170 -1.17 -20.46 9.03
C ARG A 170 0.01 -19.50 8.93
N HIS A 171 -0.27 -18.22 8.85
CA HIS A 171 0.71 -17.16 8.67
C HIS A 171 0.61 -16.19 9.85
N LEU A 172 1.02 -16.65 11.03
CA LEU A 172 0.99 -15.86 12.26
C LEU A 172 1.87 -14.61 12.10
N TRP A 173 1.44 -13.53 12.73
CA TRP A 173 2.23 -12.31 12.80
C TRP A 173 3.42 -12.48 13.78
N PRO A 174 4.63 -11.98 13.47
CA PRO A 174 5.03 -11.28 12.21
C PRO A 174 5.54 -12.23 11.11
N GLN A 175 5.51 -13.55 11.29
CA GLN A 175 6.04 -14.54 10.35
C GLN A 175 5.32 -14.50 8.99
N GLY A 176 4.03 -14.16 8.99
CA GLY A 176 3.20 -14.03 7.80
C GLY A 176 3.45 -12.76 7.00
N GLY A 177 4.12 -11.79 7.62
CA GLY A 177 4.36 -10.48 7.05
C GLY A 177 3.20 -9.51 7.22
N GLU A 178 3.52 -8.21 7.16
CA GLU A 178 2.60 -7.08 7.15
C GLU A 178 3.17 -6.02 6.21
N VAL A 179 2.30 -5.34 5.48
CA VAL A 179 2.67 -4.33 4.50
C VAL A 179 1.88 -3.06 4.80
N ASP A 180 2.55 -2.06 5.36
CA ASP A 180 1.94 -0.76 5.68
C ASP A 180 2.13 0.16 4.49
N ILE A 181 1.07 0.28 3.67
CA ILE A 181 1.09 1.12 2.47
C ILE A 181 1.15 2.59 2.88
N MET A 182 0.50 2.93 3.98
CA MET A 182 0.51 4.28 4.55
C MET A 182 0.07 4.25 6.01
N GLU A 183 0.84 4.90 6.87
CA GLU A 183 0.46 5.25 8.23
C GLU A 183 0.77 6.71 8.48
N ARG A 184 -0.13 7.43 9.16
CA ARG A 184 0.10 8.80 9.63
C ARG A 184 -0.11 8.89 11.12
N LEU A 185 0.73 9.65 11.82
CA LEU A 185 0.61 9.86 13.26
C LEU A 185 0.31 11.32 13.56
N ASN A 186 -0.65 11.55 14.43
CA ASN A 186 -0.92 12.86 15.01
C ASN A 186 -1.11 13.96 13.94
N HIS A 187 -0.26 14.98 13.99
CA HIS A 187 -0.22 16.12 13.06
C HIS A 187 0.90 16.04 12.02
N ASP A 188 1.48 14.84 11.82
CA ASP A 188 2.62 14.69 10.91
C ASP A 188 2.28 15.17 9.50
N THR A 189 3.23 15.87 8.87
CA THR A 189 3.18 16.30 7.47
C THR A 189 3.89 15.32 6.54
N PHE A 190 4.03 14.10 7.01
CA PHE A 190 4.63 12.97 6.32
C PHE A 190 3.88 11.69 6.72
N VAL A 191 4.14 10.64 5.98
CA VAL A 191 3.60 9.30 6.24
C VAL A 191 4.72 8.28 6.30
N TYR A 192 4.45 7.18 6.96
CA TYR A 192 5.32 6.02 7.03
C TYR A 192 4.86 4.98 6.02
N GLN A 193 5.80 4.29 5.40
CA GLN A 193 5.61 3.06 4.61
C GLN A 193 6.55 2.02 5.16
N THR A 194 6.02 0.88 5.62
CA THR A 194 6.78 -0.09 6.42
C THR A 194 6.50 -1.52 5.96
N VAL A 195 7.43 -2.41 6.23
CA VAL A 195 7.30 -3.85 6.05
C VAL A 195 7.68 -4.55 7.35
N HIS A 196 6.74 -5.30 7.92
CA HIS A 196 7.00 -6.15 9.06
C HIS A 196 7.06 -7.62 8.64
N SER A 197 8.03 -8.34 9.18
CA SER A 197 8.23 -9.78 8.99
C SER A 197 9.01 -10.35 10.17
N LEU A 198 9.19 -11.66 10.24
CA LEU A 198 10.09 -12.25 11.23
C LEU A 198 11.48 -11.61 11.15
N TYR A 199 11.98 -11.40 9.93
CA TYR A 199 13.30 -10.84 9.67
C TYR A 199 13.45 -9.39 10.16
N THR A 200 12.47 -8.53 9.85
CA THR A 200 12.54 -7.11 10.19
C THR A 200 12.13 -6.84 11.63
N HIS A 201 11.08 -7.50 12.12
CA HIS A 201 10.48 -7.20 13.42
C HIS A 201 11.15 -7.95 14.58
N GLU A 202 11.21 -9.28 14.51
CA GLU A 202 11.77 -10.07 15.63
C GLU A 202 13.31 -10.16 15.59
N LEU A 203 13.90 -10.30 14.39
CA LEU A 203 15.36 -10.40 14.26
C LEU A 203 16.04 -9.02 14.16
N GLY A 204 15.27 -7.95 14.02
CA GLY A 204 15.74 -6.57 14.03
C GLY A 204 16.58 -6.13 12.82
N HIS A 205 16.46 -6.85 11.68
CA HIS A 205 17.16 -6.51 10.44
C HIS A 205 16.39 -5.44 9.66
N THR A 206 16.53 -4.18 10.06
CA THR A 206 15.76 -3.05 9.51
C THR A 206 16.51 -2.19 8.51
N ASP A 207 17.82 -2.38 8.38
CA ASP A 207 18.70 -1.51 7.59
C ASP A 207 19.15 -2.10 6.27
N ASN A 208 19.19 -3.44 6.16
CA ASN A 208 19.66 -4.12 4.95
C ASN A 208 18.88 -5.40 4.63
N PRO A 209 17.86 -5.33 3.76
CA PRO A 209 17.36 -4.10 3.14
C PRO A 209 16.63 -3.21 4.16
N PRO A 210 16.49 -1.90 3.89
CA PRO A 210 15.64 -1.05 4.72
C PRO A 210 14.23 -1.62 4.81
N SER A 211 13.63 -1.60 6.01
CA SER A 211 12.29 -2.13 6.23
C SER A 211 11.18 -1.09 6.05
N GLY A 212 11.52 0.16 5.80
CA GLY A 212 10.55 1.22 5.62
C GLY A 212 11.16 2.57 5.24
N THR A 213 10.29 3.55 5.03
CA THR A 213 10.66 4.93 4.68
C THR A 213 9.65 5.91 5.26
N ILE A 214 10.06 7.18 5.34
CA ILE A 214 9.22 8.33 5.70
C ILE A 214 9.14 9.24 4.49
N VAL A 215 7.92 9.62 4.10
CA VAL A 215 7.66 10.41 2.89
C VAL A 215 6.86 11.65 3.23
N SER A 216 7.40 12.84 2.93
CA SER A 216 6.67 14.10 3.08
C SER A 216 5.52 14.16 2.07
N VAL A 217 4.32 14.46 2.56
CA VAL A 217 3.09 14.62 1.79
C VAL A 217 2.27 15.78 2.38
N LYS A 218 1.14 16.08 1.77
CA LYS A 218 0.09 16.91 2.38
C LYS A 218 -1.09 16.00 2.72
N PRO A 219 -1.14 15.42 3.93
CA PRO A 219 -2.10 14.38 4.25
C PRO A 219 -3.56 14.86 4.26
N ASP A 220 -3.80 16.15 4.43
CA ASP A 220 -5.09 16.83 4.34
C ASP A 220 -5.59 17.03 2.90
N GLU A 221 -4.72 16.83 1.90
CA GLU A 221 -5.08 16.72 0.49
C GLU A 221 -5.18 15.23 0.07
N PHE A 222 -5.96 14.93 -0.99
CA PHE A 222 -6.01 13.58 -1.52
C PHE A 222 -4.68 13.19 -2.15
N ASN A 223 -4.11 12.07 -1.66
CA ASN A 223 -2.96 11.42 -2.25
C ASN A 223 -3.33 9.98 -2.65
N VAL A 224 -2.61 9.43 -3.63
CA VAL A 224 -2.68 8.03 -4.03
C VAL A 224 -1.53 7.28 -3.39
N TYR A 225 -1.84 6.40 -2.44
CA TYR A 225 -0.87 5.55 -1.75
C TYR A 225 -0.90 4.17 -2.37
N GLY A 226 0.26 3.60 -2.70
CA GLY A 226 0.28 2.34 -3.41
C GLY A 226 1.49 1.47 -3.15
N VAL A 227 1.31 0.17 -3.47
CA VAL A 227 2.36 -0.85 -3.45
C VAL A 227 2.17 -1.82 -4.62
N ASP A 228 3.28 -2.17 -5.26
CA ASP A 228 3.37 -3.20 -6.29
C ASP A 228 3.93 -4.48 -5.66
N PHE A 229 3.19 -5.57 -5.79
CA PHE A 229 3.62 -6.91 -5.36
C PHE A 229 4.26 -7.65 -6.53
N TRP A 230 5.57 -7.76 -6.52
CA TRP A 230 6.38 -8.56 -7.44
C TRP A 230 6.81 -9.90 -6.80
N PRO A 231 7.23 -10.90 -7.58
CA PRO A 231 7.77 -12.15 -7.01
C PRO A 231 8.99 -11.96 -6.12
N ASP A 232 9.75 -10.92 -6.35
CA ASP A 232 11.05 -10.63 -5.74
C ASP A 232 11.12 -9.30 -4.99
N SER A 233 10.05 -8.52 -4.96
CA SER A 233 10.05 -7.22 -4.30
C SER A 233 8.64 -6.70 -4.01
N LEU A 234 8.57 -5.80 -3.02
CA LEU A 234 7.48 -4.86 -2.81
C LEU A 234 7.99 -3.47 -3.21
N VAL A 235 7.27 -2.78 -4.09
CA VAL A 235 7.65 -1.45 -4.57
C VAL A 235 6.57 -0.45 -4.19
N PHE A 236 6.91 0.46 -3.29
CA PHE A 236 5.97 1.46 -2.77
C PHE A 236 6.04 2.75 -3.58
N HIS A 237 4.89 3.41 -3.68
CA HIS A 237 4.80 4.70 -4.36
C HIS A 237 3.71 5.59 -3.73
N ILE A 238 3.87 6.90 -3.90
CA ILE A 238 2.85 7.89 -3.54
C ILE A 238 2.67 8.81 -4.76
N ASN A 239 1.42 9.02 -5.19
CA ASN A 239 1.08 9.82 -6.37
C ASN A 239 1.83 9.38 -7.64
N GLY A 240 2.06 8.06 -7.78
CA GLY A 240 2.81 7.47 -8.90
C GLY A 240 4.33 7.66 -8.83
N VAL A 241 4.86 8.29 -7.79
CA VAL A 241 6.30 8.47 -7.57
C VAL A 241 6.82 7.35 -6.66
N HIS A 242 7.85 6.63 -7.12
CA HIS A 242 8.53 5.62 -6.31
C HIS A 242 9.08 6.22 -5.02
N THR A 243 8.84 5.55 -3.90
CA THR A 243 9.27 5.99 -2.57
C THR A 243 10.22 5.02 -1.89
N PHE A 244 9.96 3.70 -2.04
CA PHE A 244 10.66 2.67 -1.31
C PHE A 244 10.58 1.33 -2.04
N THR A 245 11.58 0.48 -1.90
CA THR A 245 11.56 -0.92 -2.38
C THR A 245 12.08 -1.84 -1.31
N TYR A 246 11.28 -2.87 -0.97
CA TYR A 246 11.71 -3.98 -0.12
C TYR A 246 11.97 -5.20 -0.99
N PRO A 247 13.23 -5.54 -1.30
CA PRO A 247 13.57 -6.67 -2.15
C PRO A 247 13.59 -7.99 -1.37
N ARG A 248 13.32 -9.08 -2.06
CA ARG A 248 13.73 -10.42 -1.60
C ARG A 248 15.25 -10.50 -1.74
N ILE A 249 15.93 -10.88 -0.67
CA ILE A 249 17.38 -11.08 -0.68
C ILE A 249 17.73 -12.55 -0.41
N ASP A 250 18.91 -12.97 -0.87
CA ASP A 250 19.50 -14.25 -0.50
C ASP A 250 20.10 -14.13 0.90
N THR A 251 19.56 -14.89 1.86
CA THR A 251 19.97 -14.86 3.26
C THR A 251 19.63 -16.17 3.96
N ASP A 252 20.46 -16.55 4.93
CA ASP A 252 20.22 -17.72 5.80
C ASP A 252 19.10 -17.47 6.82
N HIS A 253 18.65 -16.23 6.99
CA HIS A 253 17.57 -15.85 7.91
C HIS A 253 16.21 -16.12 7.30
N LYS A 254 15.40 -16.93 8.00
CA LYS A 254 14.03 -17.23 7.58
C LYS A 254 13.11 -16.02 7.71
N GLY A 255 12.04 -16.01 6.91
CA GLY A 255 10.98 -15.00 7.02
C GLY A 255 11.36 -13.61 6.53
N GLN A 256 12.39 -13.50 5.67
CA GLN A 256 12.79 -12.23 5.09
C GLN A 256 11.72 -11.70 4.09
N PHE A 257 11.10 -12.58 3.31
CA PHE A 257 10.11 -12.16 2.30
C PHE A 257 8.90 -13.09 2.30
N PRO A 258 7.96 -12.97 3.27
CA PRO A 258 6.80 -13.86 3.39
C PRO A 258 5.60 -13.44 2.49
N PHE A 259 5.76 -12.55 1.52
CA PHE A 259 4.69 -11.88 0.77
C PHE A 259 4.21 -12.65 -0.47
N ASP A 260 4.50 -13.95 -0.57
CA ASP A 260 4.06 -14.83 -1.66
C ASP A 260 2.65 -15.43 -1.46
N VAL A 261 1.92 -14.97 -0.48
CA VAL A 261 0.58 -15.44 -0.13
C VAL A 261 -0.48 -14.37 -0.43
N PRO A 262 -1.75 -14.74 -0.67
CA PRO A 262 -2.81 -13.76 -0.80
C PRO A 262 -2.93 -12.90 0.46
N GLN A 263 -2.97 -11.59 0.27
CA GLN A 263 -3.13 -10.57 1.30
C GLN A 263 -4.55 -10.01 1.26
N PHE A 264 -5.10 -9.60 2.40
CA PHE A 264 -6.30 -8.77 2.47
C PHE A 264 -5.94 -7.34 2.86
N LEU A 265 -6.75 -6.39 2.43
CA LEU A 265 -6.56 -4.97 2.68
C LEU A 265 -7.33 -4.54 3.93
N LEU A 266 -6.70 -3.71 4.74
CA LEU A 266 -7.29 -3.02 5.89
C LEU A 266 -7.15 -1.50 5.69
N ILE A 267 -8.20 -0.77 6.06
CA ILE A 267 -8.21 0.69 6.09
C ILE A 267 -8.91 1.08 7.37
N ASP A 268 -8.24 1.79 8.26
CA ASP A 268 -8.80 2.14 9.55
C ASP A 268 -8.32 3.50 10.07
N MET A 269 -9.09 4.02 11.01
CA MET A 269 -8.72 5.10 11.90
C MET A 269 -8.53 4.49 13.29
N GLN A 270 -7.37 4.69 13.90
CA GLN A 270 -7.13 4.31 15.29
C GLN A 270 -6.88 5.55 16.15
N LEU A 271 -7.14 5.44 17.44
CA LEU A 271 -6.94 6.51 18.41
C LEU A 271 -6.18 6.01 19.65
N GLY A 272 -5.08 6.69 19.95
CA GLY A 272 -4.21 6.34 21.08
C GLY A 272 -3.27 5.18 20.76
N GLY A 273 -2.39 4.91 21.69
CA GLY A 273 -1.39 3.85 21.59
C GLY A 273 -0.01 4.33 22.00
N THR A 274 0.91 3.38 22.14
CA THR A 274 2.29 3.70 22.58
C THR A 274 3.07 4.53 21.57
N TRP A 275 2.73 4.43 20.29
CA TRP A 275 3.41 5.13 19.21
C TRP A 275 2.87 6.54 18.99
N VAL A 276 1.55 6.74 19.04
CA VAL A 276 0.91 8.06 18.84
C VAL A 276 0.69 8.84 20.11
N GLY A 277 0.75 8.18 21.27
CA GLY A 277 0.52 8.78 22.57
C GLY A 277 -0.97 8.88 22.95
N GLU A 278 -1.25 9.74 23.93
CA GLU A 278 -2.61 9.98 24.40
C GLU A 278 -3.43 10.81 23.39
N VAL A 279 -4.73 10.57 23.38
CA VAL A 279 -5.67 11.26 22.51
C VAL A 279 -6.05 12.61 23.10
N ASP A 280 -5.99 13.68 22.29
CA ASP A 280 -6.63 14.96 22.63
C ASP A 280 -8.10 14.94 22.19
N PRO A 281 -9.04 14.79 23.14
CA PRO A 281 -10.46 14.71 22.78
C PRO A 281 -11.03 16.02 22.22
N THR A 282 -10.33 17.14 22.39
CA THR A 282 -10.81 18.44 21.88
C THR A 282 -10.67 18.56 20.36
N GLY A 283 -9.83 17.73 19.75
CA GLY A 283 -9.67 17.64 18.30
C GLY A 283 -10.64 16.68 17.61
N LEU A 284 -11.49 15.97 18.37
CA LEU A 284 -12.46 15.01 17.82
C LEU A 284 -13.81 15.68 17.46
N PRO A 285 -14.52 15.21 16.43
CA PRO A 285 -14.19 14.04 15.59
C PRO A 285 -13.01 14.31 14.66
N VAL A 286 -12.26 13.24 14.31
CA VAL A 286 -11.22 13.26 13.28
C VAL A 286 -11.63 12.35 12.13
N GLU A 287 -11.38 12.75 10.88
CA GLU A 287 -11.83 12.02 9.70
C GLU A 287 -10.68 11.53 8.81
N MET A 288 -10.85 10.34 8.26
CA MET A 288 -10.13 9.82 7.10
C MET A 288 -11.13 9.64 5.97
N ALA A 289 -10.94 10.31 4.86
CA ALA A 289 -11.78 10.18 3.67
C ALA A 289 -11.08 9.31 2.62
N ILE A 290 -11.72 8.23 2.21
CA ILE A 290 -11.27 7.32 1.17
C ILE A 290 -12.14 7.56 -0.06
N ASP A 291 -11.51 8.02 -1.15
CA ASP A 291 -12.20 8.34 -2.40
C ASP A 291 -12.29 7.08 -3.27
N TRP A 292 -11.23 6.29 -3.27
CA TRP A 292 -11.12 5.05 -4.00
C TRP A 292 -9.93 4.20 -3.52
#